data_5afc9a5a88512ccb1d6b7cd8db79390f
#
_entry.id   5afc9a5a88512ccb1d6b7cd8db79390f
#
_cell.length_a   1.000
_cell.length_b   1.000
_cell.length_c   1.000
_cell.angle_alpha   90.00
_cell.angle_beta   90.00
_cell.angle_gamma   90.00
#
_symmetry.space_group_name_H-M   'P 1'
#
loop_
_entity.id
_entity.type
_entity.pdbx_description
1 polymer ?
#
loop_
_entity_poly.entity_id
_entity_poly.type
_entity_poly.pdbx_seq_one_letter_code
_entity_poly.pdbx_strand_id
1 'polypeptide(L)'
;MKSDYLHFLENAHGVIHVGANKGQEREMYNSHGLNVLWIEPIQEIFDDLIENIQYYPNQKALRYLITDKNNEEYNFFIANNHGASSSIFDFGLHTAIWPHVHFSSSRKLKSITLATMLENEGININQYDALIMDTQGSELLVLQGAANIINNFSYILTEVADFEAYIGCCQEMDITAFMETMGFIELERQIQKTKPEIGSYYNILYKRIG
;
A
#
# COMPACT_ATOMS: atom_id res chain seq x y z
N MET A 1 14.11 -12.05 14.35
CA MET A 1 12.72 -12.52 14.50
C MET A 1 11.92 -11.81 13.43
N LYS A 2 11.38 -12.52 12.43
CA LYS A 2 10.40 -11.94 11.51
C LYS A 2 9.18 -11.65 12.36
N SER A 3 8.65 -10.46 12.26
CA SER A 3 7.63 -9.96 13.15
C SER A 3 6.29 -10.66 12.96
N ASP A 4 5.64 -10.93 14.06
CA ASP A 4 4.37 -11.64 14.15
C ASP A 4 3.14 -10.87 13.59
N TYR A 5 3.32 -9.62 13.14
CA TYR A 5 2.21 -8.77 12.68
C TYR A 5 1.47 -9.28 11.43
N LEU A 6 1.98 -10.34 10.80
CA LEU A 6 1.37 -10.99 9.63
C LEU A 6 0.52 -12.22 10.00
N HIS A 7 0.28 -12.50 11.28
CA HIS A 7 -0.61 -13.61 11.70
C HIS A 7 -2.03 -13.54 11.15
N PHE A 8 -2.51 -12.34 10.82
CA PHE A 8 -3.84 -12.20 10.22
C PHE A 8 -3.96 -12.93 8.88
N LEU A 9 -2.84 -13.17 8.16
CA LEU A 9 -2.83 -13.91 6.90
C LEU A 9 -3.29 -15.37 7.06
N GLU A 10 -3.15 -15.95 8.23
CA GLU A 10 -3.68 -17.29 8.54
C GLU A 10 -5.22 -17.32 8.50
N ASN A 11 -5.86 -16.17 8.68
CA ASN A 11 -7.31 -16.00 8.69
C ASN A 11 -7.84 -15.29 7.46
N ALA A 12 -6.96 -14.86 6.55
CA ALA A 12 -7.31 -14.24 5.29
C ALA A 12 -7.44 -15.29 4.18
N HIS A 13 -8.23 -14.98 3.16
CA HIS A 13 -8.33 -15.81 1.97
C HIS A 13 -7.84 -15.10 0.70
N GLY A 14 -7.68 -13.79 0.75
CA GLY A 14 -7.10 -13.05 -0.35
C GLY A 14 -6.65 -11.66 0.04
N VAL A 15 -5.63 -11.18 -0.65
CA VAL A 15 -4.95 -9.90 -0.41
C VAL A 15 -5.01 -9.04 -1.66
N ILE A 16 -5.39 -7.78 -1.50
CA ILE A 16 -5.08 -6.71 -2.45
C ILE A 16 -3.88 -5.95 -1.90
N HIS A 17 -2.77 -5.88 -2.64
CA HIS A 17 -1.56 -5.19 -2.22
C HIS A 17 -1.31 -3.99 -3.15
N VAL A 18 -1.47 -2.78 -2.63
CA VAL A 18 -1.26 -1.51 -3.33
C VAL A 18 0.10 -0.96 -2.99
N GLY A 19 0.91 -0.63 -4.01
CA GLY A 19 2.34 -0.32 -3.85
C GLY A 19 3.17 -1.60 -3.77
N ALA A 20 2.89 -2.52 -4.69
CA ALA A 20 3.40 -3.89 -4.66
C ALA A 20 4.91 -4.01 -4.87
N ASN A 21 5.55 -2.97 -5.41
CA ASN A 21 6.92 -3.03 -5.87
C ASN A 21 7.15 -4.32 -6.68
N LYS A 22 8.16 -5.13 -6.35
CA LYS A 22 8.50 -6.37 -7.08
C LYS A 22 7.83 -7.64 -6.51
N GLY A 23 6.84 -7.50 -5.61
CA GLY A 23 6.14 -8.63 -4.99
C GLY A 23 7.05 -9.46 -4.07
N GLN A 24 7.73 -8.81 -3.15
CA GLN A 24 8.68 -9.45 -2.24
C GLN A 24 8.01 -10.50 -1.35
N GLU A 25 6.73 -10.31 -1.03
CA GLU A 25 5.91 -11.16 -0.16
C GLU A 25 5.25 -12.36 -0.90
N ARG A 26 5.47 -12.52 -2.21
CA ARG A 26 4.80 -13.53 -3.07
C ARG A 26 4.92 -14.96 -2.54
N GLU A 27 6.07 -15.34 -2.00
CA GLU A 27 6.28 -16.67 -1.44
C GLU A 27 5.50 -16.87 -0.15
N MET A 28 5.48 -15.83 0.70
CA MET A 28 4.72 -15.84 1.93
C MET A 28 3.21 -15.94 1.65
N TYR A 29 2.66 -15.12 0.76
CA TYR A 29 1.26 -15.21 0.39
C TYR A 29 0.89 -16.56 -0.24
N ASN A 30 1.78 -17.10 -1.07
CA ASN A 30 1.58 -18.43 -1.64
C ASN A 30 1.59 -19.54 -0.58
N SER A 31 2.46 -19.43 0.44
CA SER A 31 2.52 -20.42 1.53
C SER A 31 1.25 -20.45 2.40
N HIS A 32 0.48 -19.35 2.42
CA HIS A 32 -0.84 -19.25 3.06
C HIS A 32 -2.00 -19.58 2.11
N GLY A 33 -1.72 -19.92 0.84
CA GLY A 33 -2.74 -20.27 -0.15
C GLY A 33 -3.64 -19.11 -0.60
N LEU A 34 -3.18 -17.87 -0.44
CA LEU A 34 -3.97 -16.67 -0.69
C LEU A 34 -4.17 -16.38 -2.18
N ASN A 35 -5.33 -15.84 -2.53
CA ASN A 35 -5.50 -15.11 -3.77
C ASN A 35 -4.84 -13.74 -3.62
N VAL A 36 -4.03 -13.29 -4.59
CA VAL A 36 -3.33 -12.01 -4.48
C VAL A 36 -3.54 -11.15 -5.72
N LEU A 37 -3.96 -9.92 -5.48
CA LEU A 37 -4.00 -8.87 -6.48
C LEU A 37 -2.94 -7.82 -6.14
N TRP A 38 -1.89 -7.77 -6.94
CA TRP A 38 -0.82 -6.80 -6.82
C TRP A 38 -1.10 -5.56 -7.67
N ILE A 39 -0.82 -4.37 -7.16
CA ILE A 39 -0.99 -3.11 -7.89
C ILE A 39 0.28 -2.28 -7.79
N GLU A 40 0.92 -2.02 -8.94
CA GLU A 40 2.18 -1.28 -9.04
C GLU A 40 2.11 -0.29 -10.21
N PRO A 41 2.31 1.01 -10.00
CA PRO A 41 2.18 2.01 -11.06
C PRO A 41 3.40 2.12 -11.99
N ILE A 42 4.60 1.75 -11.55
CA ILE A 42 5.86 1.94 -12.30
C ILE A 42 6.06 0.80 -13.29
N GLN A 43 6.10 1.09 -14.59
CA GLN A 43 6.16 0.07 -15.64
C GLN A 43 7.32 -0.91 -15.46
N GLU A 44 8.53 -0.42 -15.21
CA GLU A 44 9.72 -1.28 -15.11
C GLU A 44 9.68 -2.17 -13.88
N ILE A 45 9.10 -1.70 -12.79
CA ILE A 45 8.91 -2.47 -11.56
C ILE A 45 7.77 -3.47 -11.73
N PHE A 46 6.70 -3.06 -12.42
CA PHE A 46 5.59 -3.93 -12.78
C PHE A 46 6.05 -5.09 -13.67
N ASP A 47 6.96 -4.86 -14.62
CA ASP A 47 7.51 -5.93 -15.47
C ASP A 47 8.31 -6.93 -14.62
N ASP A 48 9.13 -6.45 -13.67
CA ASP A 48 9.82 -7.31 -12.69
C ASP A 48 8.82 -8.07 -11.79
N LEU A 49 7.72 -7.41 -11.36
CA LEU A 49 6.66 -8.05 -10.57
C LEU A 49 6.01 -9.20 -11.35
N ILE A 50 5.63 -8.99 -12.61
CA ILE A 50 5.06 -10.03 -13.48
C ILE A 50 6.00 -11.22 -13.60
N GLU A 51 7.30 -10.97 -13.82
CA GLU A 51 8.30 -12.03 -13.88
C GLU A 51 8.40 -12.80 -12.55
N ASN A 52 8.37 -12.11 -11.43
CA ASN A 52 8.48 -12.70 -10.10
C ASN A 52 7.27 -13.59 -9.74
N ILE A 53 6.06 -13.21 -10.18
CA ILE A 53 4.84 -13.94 -9.81
C ILE A 53 4.42 -15.00 -10.83
N GLN A 54 5.09 -15.16 -11.96
CA GLN A 54 4.69 -16.04 -13.08
C GLN A 54 4.43 -17.50 -12.68
N TYR A 55 5.06 -17.96 -11.59
CA TYR A 55 4.89 -19.33 -11.09
C TYR A 55 3.85 -19.47 -9.97
N TYR A 56 3.12 -18.40 -9.65
CA TYR A 56 2.11 -18.36 -8.59
C TYR A 56 0.71 -18.18 -9.20
N PRO A 57 -0.03 -19.26 -9.48
CA PRO A 57 -1.27 -19.20 -10.29
C PRO A 57 -2.41 -18.40 -9.64
N ASN A 58 -2.36 -18.22 -8.31
CA ASN A 58 -3.36 -17.45 -7.57
C ASN A 58 -2.95 -15.97 -7.41
N GLN A 59 -1.90 -15.51 -8.07
CA GLN A 59 -1.40 -14.14 -8.00
C GLN A 59 -1.52 -13.46 -9.36
N LYS A 60 -2.15 -12.30 -9.36
CA LYS A 60 -2.35 -11.44 -10.53
C LYS A 60 -1.81 -10.05 -10.23
N ALA A 61 -1.22 -9.37 -11.22
CA ALA A 61 -0.81 -7.98 -11.08
C ALA A 61 -1.52 -7.08 -12.08
N LEU A 62 -1.74 -5.83 -11.67
CA LEU A 62 -2.31 -4.76 -12.48
C LEU A 62 -1.46 -3.49 -12.33
N ARG A 63 -1.33 -2.74 -13.45
CA ARG A 63 -0.54 -1.53 -13.46
C ARG A 63 -1.43 -0.29 -13.37
N TYR A 64 -1.61 0.23 -12.15
CA TYR A 64 -2.42 1.39 -11.85
C TYR A 64 -1.81 2.26 -10.75
N LEU A 65 -2.04 3.57 -10.81
CA LEU A 65 -1.87 4.48 -9.70
C LEU A 65 -3.20 4.62 -8.97
N ILE A 66 -3.28 4.14 -7.74
CA ILE A 66 -4.50 4.19 -6.93
C ILE A 66 -4.50 5.43 -6.04
N THR A 67 -5.60 6.20 -6.11
CA THR A 67 -5.85 7.36 -5.24
C THR A 67 -7.36 7.50 -4.96
N ASP A 68 -7.77 8.63 -4.42
CA ASP A 68 -9.17 8.98 -4.13
C ASP A 68 -9.98 9.43 -5.36
N LYS A 69 -9.32 9.65 -6.52
CA LYS A 69 -9.94 10.22 -7.73
C LYS A 69 -9.64 9.43 -8.98
N ASN A 70 -10.59 9.46 -9.90
CA ASN A 70 -10.44 8.89 -11.23
C ASN A 70 -9.94 9.96 -12.21
N ASN A 71 -8.97 9.57 -13.06
CA ASN A 71 -8.42 10.40 -14.15
C ASN A 71 -7.73 11.70 -13.70
N GLU A 72 -7.38 11.84 -12.43
CA GLU A 72 -6.52 12.93 -11.96
C GLU A 72 -5.08 12.66 -12.41
N GLU A 73 -4.39 13.69 -12.89
CA GLU A 73 -3.01 13.58 -13.33
C GLU A 73 -2.05 13.98 -12.22
N TYR A 74 -1.18 13.06 -11.82
CA TYR A 74 -0.14 13.28 -10.82
C TYR A 74 1.25 13.28 -11.44
N ASN A 75 2.15 14.12 -10.88
CA ASN A 75 3.58 13.90 -11.03
C ASN A 75 3.95 12.74 -10.10
N PHE A 76 4.37 11.64 -10.67
CA PHE A 76 4.84 10.47 -9.91
C PHE A 76 6.35 10.48 -9.93
N PHE A 77 6.97 10.66 -8.77
CA PHE A 77 8.41 10.72 -8.57
C PHE A 77 8.98 9.32 -8.35
N ILE A 78 10.03 8.97 -9.08
CA ILE A 78 10.66 7.64 -9.03
C ILE A 78 11.96 7.74 -8.25
N ALA A 79 12.04 7.01 -7.14
CA ALA A 79 13.19 7.00 -6.26
C ALA A 79 14.29 6.04 -6.76
N ASN A 80 15.55 6.39 -6.45
CA ASN A 80 16.75 5.65 -6.86
C ASN A 80 16.95 4.30 -6.15
N ASN A 81 16.18 4.00 -5.12
CA ASN A 81 16.25 2.77 -4.34
C ASN A 81 15.34 1.67 -4.90
N HIS A 82 15.41 1.39 -6.19
CA HIS A 82 14.54 0.44 -6.90
C HIS A 82 13.05 0.78 -6.79
N GLY A 83 12.75 2.08 -6.72
CA GLY A 83 11.40 2.59 -6.66
C GLY A 83 10.72 2.49 -5.30
N ALA A 84 11.35 1.92 -4.28
CA ALA A 84 10.72 1.66 -2.98
C ALA A 84 10.22 2.91 -2.24
N SER A 85 10.81 4.08 -2.50
CA SER A 85 10.36 5.36 -1.93
C SER A 85 9.72 6.28 -2.98
N SER A 86 9.19 5.71 -4.07
CA SER A 86 8.51 6.48 -5.11
C SER A 86 7.14 6.94 -4.64
N SER A 87 6.76 8.18 -5.00
CA SER A 87 5.55 8.81 -4.47
C SER A 87 4.94 9.80 -5.46
N ILE A 88 3.68 10.15 -5.25
CA ILE A 88 3.03 11.32 -5.87
C ILE A 88 3.40 12.63 -5.16
N PHE A 89 4.02 12.55 -4.00
CA PHE A 89 4.45 13.69 -3.18
C PHE A 89 5.96 13.89 -3.28
N ASP A 90 6.42 15.11 -3.07
CA ASP A 90 7.85 15.41 -2.93
C ASP A 90 8.35 14.97 -1.54
N PHE A 91 9.66 14.76 -1.39
CA PHE A 91 10.23 14.40 -0.10
C PHE A 91 10.08 15.51 0.95
N GLY A 92 9.58 15.13 2.11
CA GLY A 92 9.64 15.88 3.35
C GLY A 92 10.81 15.39 4.21
N LEU A 93 10.51 14.95 5.43
CA LEU A 93 11.52 14.46 6.37
C LEU A 93 12.00 13.03 6.07
N HIS A 94 11.48 12.36 5.04
CA HIS A 94 11.92 11.03 4.60
C HIS A 94 13.44 10.98 4.39
N THR A 95 14.00 11.97 3.69
CA THR A 95 15.44 12.04 3.39
C THR A 95 16.30 12.27 4.63
N ALA A 96 15.73 12.80 5.71
CA ALA A 96 16.44 12.90 6.98
C ALA A 96 16.67 11.51 7.62
N ILE A 97 15.77 10.55 7.38
CA ILE A 97 15.91 9.15 7.83
C ILE A 97 16.72 8.34 6.83
N TRP A 98 16.50 8.57 5.53
CA TRP A 98 17.13 7.86 4.41
C TRP A 98 17.93 8.81 3.51
N PRO A 99 19.13 9.30 3.97
CA PRO A 99 19.87 10.39 3.28
C PRO A 99 20.34 10.03 1.87
N HIS A 100 20.41 8.76 1.51
CA HIS A 100 20.86 8.29 0.20
C HIS A 100 19.73 8.17 -0.82
N VAL A 101 18.49 8.33 -0.36
CA VAL A 101 17.31 8.26 -1.23
C VAL A 101 17.06 9.64 -1.86
N HIS A 102 16.91 9.65 -3.18
CA HIS A 102 16.54 10.83 -3.96
C HIS A 102 15.69 10.40 -5.16
N PHE A 103 14.95 11.31 -5.74
CA PHE A 103 14.24 11.05 -6.98
C PHE A 103 15.19 11.06 -8.17
N SER A 104 15.19 10.00 -8.94
CA SER A 104 15.99 9.85 -10.15
C SER A 104 15.27 10.34 -11.40
N SER A 105 13.94 10.32 -11.39
CA SER A 105 13.08 10.79 -12.48
C SER A 105 11.66 11.05 -11.99
N SER A 106 10.81 11.57 -12.86
CA SER A 106 9.37 11.68 -12.61
C SER A 106 8.59 11.40 -13.90
N ARG A 107 7.32 11.00 -13.75
CA ARG A 107 6.38 10.71 -14.83
C ARG A 107 5.02 11.29 -14.51
N LYS A 108 4.25 11.61 -15.57
CA LYS A 108 2.84 11.90 -15.45
C LYS A 108 2.07 10.58 -15.44
N LEU A 109 1.31 10.32 -14.40
CA LEU A 109 0.42 9.17 -14.29
C LEU A 109 -1.00 9.64 -14.00
N LYS A 110 -1.98 8.97 -14.60
CA LYS A 110 -3.39 9.16 -14.28
C LYS A 110 -3.80 8.16 -13.21
N SER A 111 -4.52 8.67 -12.23
CA SER A 111 -5.03 7.85 -11.13
C SER A 111 -6.37 7.21 -11.44
N ILE A 112 -6.69 6.21 -10.64
CA ILE A 112 -8.01 5.58 -10.56
C ILE A 112 -8.29 5.22 -9.09
N THR A 113 -9.56 5.18 -8.69
CA THR A 113 -9.92 4.66 -7.36
C THR A 113 -9.85 3.15 -7.35
N LEU A 114 -9.55 2.55 -6.20
CA LEU A 114 -9.52 1.09 -6.06
C LEU A 114 -10.85 0.46 -6.48
N ALA A 115 -11.97 1.05 -6.06
CA ALA A 115 -13.31 0.58 -6.41
C ALA A 115 -13.55 0.57 -7.92
N THR A 116 -13.23 1.67 -8.61
CA THR A 116 -13.43 1.78 -10.07
C THR A 116 -12.49 0.84 -10.83
N MET A 117 -11.26 0.66 -10.36
CA MET A 117 -10.31 -0.27 -10.96
C MET A 117 -10.82 -1.71 -10.90
N LEU A 118 -11.31 -2.15 -9.73
CA LEU A 118 -11.88 -3.50 -9.57
C LEU A 118 -13.10 -3.72 -10.49
N GLU A 119 -13.97 -2.73 -10.60
CA GLU A 119 -15.14 -2.78 -11.50
C GLU A 119 -14.69 -2.89 -12.96
N ASN A 120 -13.78 -2.04 -13.42
CA ASN A 120 -13.29 -2.02 -14.80
C ASN A 120 -12.60 -3.32 -15.21
N GLU A 121 -11.86 -3.93 -14.29
CA GLU A 121 -11.15 -5.19 -14.50
C GLU A 121 -12.04 -6.43 -14.29
N GLY A 122 -13.30 -6.25 -13.89
CA GLY A 122 -14.24 -7.34 -13.60
C GLY A 122 -13.79 -8.24 -12.46
N ILE A 123 -13.10 -7.67 -11.47
CA ILE A 123 -12.57 -8.41 -10.33
C ILE A 123 -13.62 -8.53 -9.24
N ASN A 124 -13.89 -9.77 -8.82
CA ASN A 124 -14.80 -10.02 -7.70
C ASN A 124 -14.10 -9.72 -6.38
N ILE A 125 -14.50 -8.62 -5.74
CA ILE A 125 -13.95 -8.16 -4.44
C ILE A 125 -14.09 -9.22 -3.34
N ASN A 126 -15.10 -10.09 -3.39
CA ASN A 126 -15.30 -11.14 -2.38
C ASN A 126 -14.19 -12.21 -2.38
N GLN A 127 -13.24 -12.16 -3.30
CA GLN A 127 -12.04 -13.01 -3.27
C GLN A 127 -10.93 -12.45 -2.38
N TYR A 128 -11.13 -11.26 -1.80
CA TYR A 128 -10.12 -10.54 -1.04
C TYR A 128 -10.74 -9.96 0.23
N ASP A 129 -10.15 -10.25 1.36
CA ASP A 129 -10.58 -9.78 2.68
C ASP A 129 -9.47 -9.05 3.46
N ALA A 130 -8.31 -8.88 2.83
CA ALA A 130 -7.24 -8.06 3.33
C ALA A 130 -6.77 -7.03 2.29
N LEU A 131 -6.55 -5.78 2.73
CA LEU A 131 -5.93 -4.71 1.96
C LEU A 131 -4.59 -4.36 2.61
N ILE A 132 -3.52 -4.42 1.83
CA ILE A 132 -2.17 -4.04 2.26
C ILE A 132 -1.72 -2.86 1.42
N MET A 133 -1.16 -1.83 2.06
CA MET A 133 -0.75 -0.61 1.38
C MET A 133 0.63 -0.16 1.85
N ASP A 134 1.49 0.14 0.87
CA ASP A 134 2.77 0.83 1.02
C ASP A 134 2.94 1.77 -0.18
N THR A 135 2.29 2.93 -0.11
CA THR A 135 2.18 3.87 -1.23
C THR A 135 2.93 5.18 -0.98
N GLN A 136 3.78 5.15 0.04
CA GLN A 136 4.75 6.20 0.33
C GLN A 136 4.11 7.59 0.46
N GLY A 137 3.10 7.66 1.37
CA GLY A 137 2.41 8.88 1.78
C GLY A 137 1.02 9.08 1.18
N SER A 138 0.58 8.23 0.23
CA SER A 138 -0.76 8.33 -0.38
C SER A 138 -1.78 7.32 0.17
N GLU A 139 -1.50 6.66 1.29
CA GLU A 139 -2.32 5.61 1.90
C GLU A 139 -3.75 6.10 2.20
N LEU A 140 -3.89 7.32 2.74
CA LEU A 140 -5.21 7.90 3.00
C LEU A 140 -6.01 8.13 1.71
N LEU A 141 -5.35 8.52 0.62
CA LEU A 141 -6.02 8.67 -0.68
C LEU A 141 -6.51 7.32 -1.21
N VAL A 142 -5.70 6.26 -1.05
CA VAL A 142 -6.12 4.88 -1.41
C VAL A 142 -7.35 4.48 -0.60
N LEU A 143 -7.34 4.70 0.72
CA LEU A 143 -8.47 4.38 1.61
C LEU A 143 -9.73 5.18 1.24
N GLN A 144 -9.61 6.47 0.96
CA GLN A 144 -10.73 7.31 0.54
C GLN A 144 -11.32 6.83 -0.80
N GLY A 145 -10.46 6.45 -1.75
CA GLY A 145 -10.88 5.85 -3.03
C GLY A 145 -11.50 4.46 -2.91
N ALA A 146 -11.30 3.79 -1.77
CA ALA A 146 -11.89 2.50 -1.45
C ALA A 146 -13.10 2.59 -0.51
N ALA A 147 -13.51 3.78 -0.05
CA ALA A 147 -14.47 3.95 1.05
C ALA A 147 -15.80 3.21 0.84
N ASN A 148 -16.30 3.13 -0.40
CA ASN A 148 -17.54 2.43 -0.73
C ASN A 148 -17.41 0.90 -0.74
N ILE A 149 -16.21 0.36 -0.77
CA ILE A 149 -15.91 -1.09 -0.76
C ILE A 149 -15.13 -1.53 0.48
N ILE A 150 -14.74 -0.59 1.34
CA ILE A 150 -13.84 -0.84 2.48
C ILE A 150 -14.39 -1.91 3.43
N ASN A 151 -15.72 -2.02 3.53
CA ASN A 151 -16.40 -3.02 4.35
C ASN A 151 -16.25 -4.47 3.86
N ASN A 152 -15.69 -4.70 2.66
CA ASN A 152 -15.33 -6.03 2.20
C ASN A 152 -14.06 -6.56 2.89
N PHE A 153 -13.23 -5.65 3.42
CA PHE A 153 -11.99 -6.04 4.08
C PHE A 153 -12.23 -6.31 5.57
N SER A 154 -11.73 -7.44 6.04
CA SER A 154 -11.64 -7.78 7.46
C SER A 154 -10.40 -7.18 8.11
N TYR A 155 -9.32 -7.03 7.30
CA TYR A 155 -8.01 -6.53 7.73
C TYR A 155 -7.47 -5.47 6.77
N ILE A 156 -6.87 -4.44 7.32
CA ILE A 156 -6.14 -3.41 6.55
C ILE A 156 -4.78 -3.20 7.21
N LEU A 157 -3.71 -3.43 6.46
CA LEU A 157 -2.32 -3.18 6.89
C LEU A 157 -1.76 -2.02 6.10
N THR A 158 -1.17 -1.05 6.77
CA THR A 158 -0.57 0.11 6.12
C THR A 158 0.77 0.48 6.73
N GLU A 159 1.74 0.89 5.89
CA GLU A 159 2.91 1.62 6.36
C GLU A 159 2.57 3.11 6.44
N VAL A 160 2.94 3.76 7.56
CA VAL A 160 2.69 5.19 7.78
C VAL A 160 3.70 5.77 8.77
N ALA A 161 3.95 7.08 8.67
CA ALA A 161 4.80 7.82 9.61
C ALA A 161 3.98 8.70 10.56
N ASP A 162 4.52 8.97 11.76
CA ASP A 162 3.98 9.95 12.70
C ASP A 162 4.54 11.37 12.46
N PHE A 163 5.17 11.59 11.31
CA PHE A 163 5.76 12.86 10.87
C PHE A 163 5.52 13.06 9.37
N GLU A 164 5.69 14.28 8.87
CA GLU A 164 5.54 14.60 7.44
C GLU A 164 6.72 14.03 6.64
N ALA A 165 6.60 12.75 6.30
CA ALA A 165 7.62 12.01 5.54
C ALA A 165 7.76 12.54 4.09
N TYR A 166 6.64 12.86 3.49
CA TYR A 166 6.50 13.49 2.18
C TYR A 166 5.66 14.75 2.34
N ILE A 167 5.92 15.79 1.56
CA ILE A 167 5.26 17.11 1.70
C ILE A 167 3.76 16.97 1.39
N GLY A 168 2.91 17.20 2.39
CA GLY A 168 1.46 17.08 2.28
C GLY A 168 0.92 15.65 2.38
N CYS A 169 1.74 14.65 2.74
CA CYS A 169 1.26 13.28 2.98
C CYS A 169 0.41 13.21 4.25
N CYS A 170 -0.41 12.17 4.34
CA CYS A 170 -1.07 11.80 5.59
C CYS A 170 -0.05 11.34 6.64
N GLN A 171 -0.45 11.47 7.89
CA GLN A 171 0.29 10.96 9.03
C GLN A 171 -0.53 9.87 9.73
N GLU A 172 0.09 9.21 10.68
CA GLU A 172 -0.51 8.10 11.43
C GLU A 172 -1.88 8.47 12.04
N MET A 173 -1.99 9.66 12.62
CA MET A 173 -3.26 10.13 13.22
C MET A 173 -4.38 10.30 12.18
N ASP A 174 -4.06 10.72 10.96
CA ASP A 174 -5.04 10.90 9.88
C ASP A 174 -5.62 9.54 9.44
N ILE A 175 -4.74 8.54 9.31
CA ILE A 175 -5.14 7.16 8.99
C ILE A 175 -6.00 6.59 10.11
N THR A 176 -5.57 6.69 11.37
CA THR A 176 -6.30 6.15 12.53
C THR A 176 -7.69 6.77 12.62
N ALA A 177 -7.81 8.10 12.51
CA ALA A 177 -9.10 8.79 12.54
C ALA A 177 -10.02 8.33 11.39
N PHE A 178 -9.50 8.16 10.19
CA PHE A 178 -10.28 7.62 9.07
C PHE A 178 -10.75 6.19 9.34
N MET A 179 -9.86 5.31 9.79
CA MET A 179 -10.17 3.90 10.06
C MET A 179 -11.24 3.74 11.15
N GLU A 180 -11.19 4.54 12.21
CA GLU A 180 -12.22 4.56 13.24
C GLU A 180 -13.60 4.95 12.67
N THR A 181 -13.66 5.95 11.78
CA THR A 181 -14.93 6.35 11.13
C THR A 181 -15.50 5.26 10.23
N MET A 182 -14.63 4.39 9.70
CA MET A 182 -15.01 3.24 8.86
C MET A 182 -15.28 1.96 9.64
N GLY A 183 -15.25 2.00 10.98
CA GLY A 183 -15.56 0.84 11.85
C GLY A 183 -14.40 -0.14 11.98
N PHE A 184 -13.17 0.33 11.86
CA PHE A 184 -11.96 -0.45 12.14
C PHE A 184 -11.32 0.00 13.44
N ILE A 185 -10.65 -0.93 14.11
CA ILE A 185 -9.79 -0.67 15.27
C ILE A 185 -8.36 -1.09 14.98
N GLU A 186 -7.41 -0.39 15.55
CA GLU A 186 -6.02 -0.84 15.55
C GLU A 186 -5.92 -2.16 16.33
N LEU A 187 -5.41 -3.19 15.67
CA LEU A 187 -5.17 -4.51 16.26
C LEU A 187 -3.72 -4.65 16.72
N GLU A 188 -2.80 -4.16 15.90
CA GLU A 188 -1.37 -4.30 16.15
C GLU A 188 -0.58 -3.17 15.46
N ARG A 189 0.52 -2.77 16.08
CA ARG A 189 1.43 -1.76 15.57
C ARG A 189 2.87 -2.25 15.71
N GLN A 190 3.63 -2.13 14.62
CA GLN A 190 5.05 -2.43 14.62
C GLN A 190 5.87 -1.23 14.16
N ILE A 191 6.88 -0.85 14.93
CA ILE A 191 7.86 0.16 14.52
C ILE A 191 8.80 -0.45 13.48
N GLN A 192 8.85 0.16 12.30
CA GLN A 192 9.77 -0.20 11.23
C GLN A 192 11.11 0.52 11.38
N LYS A 193 11.05 1.81 11.64
CA LYS A 193 12.23 2.65 11.80
C LYS A 193 11.90 3.85 12.68
N THR A 194 12.79 4.17 13.61
CA THR A 194 12.73 5.39 14.41
C THR A 194 14.01 6.20 14.19
N LYS A 195 13.83 7.50 14.08
CA LYS A 195 14.92 8.47 14.21
C LYS A 195 14.56 9.47 15.32
N PRO A 196 15.36 9.52 16.42
CA PRO A 196 15.15 10.50 17.47
C PRO A 196 14.99 11.91 16.88
N GLU A 197 14.12 12.74 17.48
CA GLU A 197 13.82 14.12 17.08
C GLU A 197 13.03 14.29 15.76
N ILE A 198 12.79 13.21 15.00
CA ILE A 198 11.97 13.24 13.79
C ILE A 198 10.67 12.48 13.99
N GLY A 199 10.75 11.19 14.35
CA GLY A 199 9.60 10.32 14.50
C GLY A 199 9.88 8.89 14.06
N SER A 200 8.82 8.15 13.79
CA SER A 200 8.85 6.73 13.44
C SER A 200 7.98 6.39 12.25
N TYR A 201 8.41 5.39 11.50
CA TYR A 201 7.57 4.63 10.57
C TYR A 201 6.98 3.42 11.27
N TYR A 202 5.73 3.14 10.99
CA TYR A 202 4.98 2.02 11.54
C TYR A 202 4.35 1.19 10.44
N ASN A 203 4.29 -0.13 10.65
CA ASN A 203 3.24 -0.95 10.07
C ASN A 203 2.10 -1.05 11.07
N ILE A 204 0.90 -0.64 10.69
CA ILE A 204 -0.28 -0.70 11.54
C ILE A 204 -1.32 -1.60 10.90
N LEU A 205 -1.73 -2.61 11.65
CA LEU A 205 -2.79 -3.53 11.28
C LEU A 205 -4.10 -3.09 11.93
N TYR A 206 -5.09 -2.81 11.10
CA TYR A 206 -6.46 -2.55 11.53
C TYR A 206 -7.34 -3.76 11.25
N LYS A 207 -8.31 -3.98 12.14
CA LYS A 207 -9.33 -5.02 12.01
C LYS A 207 -10.72 -4.40 12.06
N ARG A 208 -11.61 -4.83 11.17
CA ARG A 208 -12.99 -4.40 11.17
C ARG A 208 -13.72 -4.92 12.40
N ILE A 209 -14.47 -4.04 13.08
CA ILE A 209 -15.42 -4.40 14.10
C ILE A 209 -16.68 -4.87 13.37
N GLY A 210 -17.09 -6.11 13.59
CA GLY A 210 -18.18 -6.79 12.88
C GLY A 210 -19.56 -6.21 13.14
#